data_cfa3d3515305378822fd5359924a5d44
#
_entry.id   cfa3d3515305378822fd5359924a5d44
#
_cell.length_a   1.000
_cell.length_b   1.000
_cell.length_c   1.000
_cell.angle_alpha   90.00
_cell.angle_beta   90.00
_cell.angle_gamma   90.00
#
_symmetry.space_group_name_H-M   'P 1'
#
loop_
_entity.id
_entity.type
_entity.pdbx_description
1 polymer ?
#
loop_
_entity_poly.entity_id
_entity_poly.type
_entity_poly.pdbx_seq_one_letter_code
_entity_poly.pdbx_strand_id
1 'polypeptide(L)'
;MQTIKCVVVGDGAVGKTCLLISYTTNKFPSEYVPTVFDNYAVTVMIGDEPYTLGLFDTAGQEDYDRLRPLSYPQTDVFLVCFSVTSPASFENVREKWLPEVHHHCPGVPCLIVGTQVDLRDDATVVEKLSRQKQRPISAENGERLCREQNAVKYVECSALTQKGLKNVFDEAIVAALEPQVVRKKSKCMLF
;
A
#
# COMPACT_ATOMS: atom_id res chain seq x y z
N MET A 1 24.99 -0.68 7.26
CA MET A 1 23.82 0.06 6.73
C MET A 1 22.60 -0.76 7.11
N GLN A 2 21.64 -0.17 7.80
CA GLN A 2 20.40 -0.84 8.18
C GLN A 2 19.46 -0.91 7.00
N THR A 3 18.70 -2.02 6.88
CA THR A 3 17.74 -2.24 5.80
C THR A 3 16.32 -2.25 6.36
N ILE A 4 15.43 -1.54 5.69
CA ILE A 4 13.99 -1.57 5.95
C ILE A 4 13.33 -2.31 4.79
N LYS A 5 12.61 -3.38 5.09
CA LYS A 5 11.86 -4.14 4.10
C LYS A 5 10.42 -3.67 4.02
N CYS A 6 10.03 -3.15 2.86
CA CYS A 6 8.68 -2.70 2.55
C CYS A 6 8.08 -3.57 1.46
N VAL A 7 6.97 -4.22 1.74
CA VAL A 7 6.24 -5.07 0.77
C VAL A 7 4.95 -4.37 0.35
N VAL A 8 4.70 -4.34 -0.94
CA VAL A 8 3.54 -3.68 -1.55
C VAL A 8 2.55 -4.72 -2.05
N VAL A 9 1.33 -4.67 -1.54
CA VAL A 9 0.23 -5.57 -1.90
C VAL A 9 -0.99 -4.77 -2.35
N GLY A 10 -1.90 -5.42 -3.03
CA GLY A 10 -3.14 -4.83 -3.54
C GLY A 10 -3.57 -5.53 -4.83
N ASP A 11 -4.79 -5.25 -5.29
CA ASP A 11 -5.33 -5.82 -6.52
C ASP A 11 -4.45 -5.56 -7.74
N GLY A 12 -4.60 -6.36 -8.78
CA GLY A 12 -4.00 -6.10 -10.08
C GLY A 12 -4.43 -4.74 -10.64
N ALA A 13 -3.53 -4.10 -11.38
CA ALA A 13 -3.77 -2.82 -12.07
C ALA A 13 -4.09 -1.60 -11.16
N VAL A 14 -3.91 -1.69 -9.85
CA VAL A 14 -4.04 -0.50 -8.98
C VAL A 14 -2.81 0.41 -9.02
N GLY A 15 -1.77 0.03 -9.76
CA GLY A 15 -0.60 0.86 -9.97
C GLY A 15 0.54 0.66 -8.98
N LYS A 16 0.66 -0.50 -8.33
CA LYS A 16 1.76 -0.83 -7.40
C LYS A 16 3.13 -0.69 -8.08
N THR A 17 3.32 -1.32 -9.23
CA THR A 17 4.55 -1.24 -10.01
C THR A 17 4.85 0.19 -10.46
N CYS A 18 3.83 0.92 -10.95
CA CYS A 18 3.98 2.32 -11.35
C CYS A 18 4.42 3.21 -10.19
N LEU A 19 3.85 2.98 -9.00
CA LEU A 19 4.22 3.67 -7.77
C LEU A 19 5.72 3.47 -7.44
N LEU A 20 6.19 2.23 -7.50
CA LEU A 20 7.57 1.88 -7.18
C LEU A 20 8.56 2.43 -8.22
N ILE A 21 8.26 2.27 -9.51
CA ILE A 21 9.10 2.79 -10.58
C ILE A 21 9.17 4.31 -10.54
N SER A 22 8.03 4.99 -10.38
CA SER A 22 7.99 6.44 -10.29
C SER A 22 8.79 6.98 -9.10
N TYR A 23 8.70 6.32 -7.96
CA TYR A 23 9.47 6.71 -6.77
C TYR A 23 10.97 6.48 -6.95
N THR A 24 11.37 5.33 -7.50
CA THR A 24 12.79 4.94 -7.60
C THR A 24 13.53 5.62 -8.75
N THR A 25 12.83 5.95 -9.84
CA THR A 25 13.44 6.50 -11.07
C THR A 25 13.05 7.95 -11.36
N ASN A 26 12.11 8.52 -10.62
CA ASN A 26 11.48 9.83 -10.88
C ASN A 26 10.81 9.93 -12.26
N LYS A 27 10.39 8.77 -12.82
CA LYS A 27 9.71 8.70 -14.12
C LYS A 27 8.54 7.74 -14.05
N PHE A 28 7.40 8.15 -14.60
CA PHE A 28 6.28 7.24 -14.81
C PHE A 28 6.59 6.25 -15.94
N PRO A 29 6.33 4.94 -15.77
CA PRO A 29 6.62 3.96 -16.80
C PRO A 29 5.76 4.19 -18.05
N SER A 30 6.39 4.10 -19.24
CA SER A 30 5.72 4.33 -20.53
C SER A 30 4.87 3.15 -21.00
N GLU A 31 5.12 1.96 -20.50
CA GLU A 31 4.43 0.73 -20.88
C GLU A 31 3.91 -0.01 -19.65
N TYR A 32 2.73 -0.59 -19.78
CA TYR A 32 2.18 -1.47 -18.76
C TYR A 32 2.69 -2.89 -18.99
N VAL A 33 3.41 -3.43 -18.02
CA VAL A 33 3.80 -4.84 -17.96
C VAL A 33 3.23 -5.42 -16.67
N PRO A 34 2.42 -6.48 -16.72
CA PRO A 34 1.95 -7.15 -15.51
C PRO A 34 3.12 -7.61 -14.66
N THR A 35 3.08 -7.27 -13.36
CA THR A 35 4.11 -7.66 -12.40
C THR A 35 3.90 -9.11 -11.98
N VAL A 36 4.98 -9.86 -11.98
CA VAL A 36 5.01 -11.16 -11.29
C VAL A 36 5.58 -10.96 -9.89
N PHE A 37 6.85 -10.64 -9.78
CA PHE A 37 7.53 -10.21 -8.55
C PHE A 37 8.75 -9.39 -8.95
N ASP A 38 9.00 -8.29 -8.28
CA ASP A 38 10.18 -7.45 -8.54
C ASP A 38 10.65 -6.79 -7.25
N ASN A 39 11.93 -6.45 -7.20
CA ASN A 39 12.56 -5.83 -6.04
C ASN A 39 13.31 -4.58 -6.46
N TYR A 40 13.18 -3.54 -5.66
CA TYR A 40 13.89 -2.28 -5.83
C TYR A 40 14.61 -1.93 -4.53
N ALA A 41 15.72 -1.25 -4.61
CA ALA A 41 16.44 -0.77 -3.44
C ALA A 41 16.78 0.71 -3.62
N VAL A 42 16.53 1.50 -2.59
CA VAL A 42 16.81 2.93 -2.57
C VAL A 42 17.54 3.26 -1.28
N THR A 43 18.59 4.08 -1.36
CA THR A 43 19.22 4.62 -0.17
C THR A 43 18.47 5.88 0.27
N VAL A 44 18.02 5.89 1.52
CA VAL A 44 17.34 7.03 2.15
C VAL A 44 18.14 7.50 3.36
N MET A 45 18.15 8.80 3.60
CA MET A 45 18.76 9.38 4.79
C MET A 45 17.69 9.62 5.85
N ILE A 46 17.90 9.08 7.04
CA ILE A 46 17.02 9.29 8.20
C ILE A 46 17.86 9.98 9.27
N GLY A 47 17.67 11.29 9.42
CA GLY A 47 18.64 12.12 10.14
C GLY A 47 19.97 12.11 9.39
N ASP A 48 21.04 11.75 10.09
CA ASP A 48 22.40 11.66 9.53
C ASP A 48 22.82 10.21 9.19
N GLU A 49 21.89 9.25 9.29
CA GLU A 49 22.18 7.83 9.06
C GLU A 49 21.59 7.34 7.73
N PRO A 50 22.38 6.63 6.89
CA PRO A 50 21.88 6.02 5.67
C PRO A 50 21.19 4.68 5.94
N TYR A 51 20.00 4.50 5.35
CA TYR A 51 19.23 3.25 5.35
C TYR A 51 19.04 2.75 3.93
N THR A 52 19.00 1.45 3.76
CA THR A 52 18.52 0.85 2.51
C THR A 52 17.04 0.53 2.64
N LEU A 53 16.22 1.17 1.83
CA LEU A 53 14.81 0.84 1.70
C LEU A 53 14.65 -0.22 0.62
N GLY A 54 14.40 -1.45 1.02
CA GLY A 54 14.08 -2.56 0.11
C GLY A 54 12.58 -2.58 -0.18
N LEU A 55 12.24 -2.42 -1.46
CA LEU A 55 10.86 -2.36 -1.95
C LEU A 55 10.54 -3.63 -2.73
N PHE A 56 9.52 -4.36 -2.30
CA PHE A 56 9.12 -5.64 -2.88
C PHE A 56 7.76 -5.49 -3.53
N ASP A 57 7.75 -5.52 -4.86
CA ASP A 57 6.53 -5.53 -5.65
C ASP A 57 5.93 -6.94 -5.68
N THR A 58 4.61 -7.04 -5.65
CA THR A 58 3.90 -8.31 -5.68
C THR A 58 2.80 -8.31 -6.73
N ALA A 59 2.49 -9.48 -7.27
CA ALA A 59 1.37 -9.66 -8.17
C ALA A 59 0.06 -9.74 -7.40
N GLY A 60 -0.92 -8.94 -7.82
CA GLY A 60 -2.24 -8.88 -7.20
C GLY A 60 -3.24 -9.93 -7.70
N GLN A 61 -2.92 -10.64 -8.80
CA GLN A 61 -3.79 -11.66 -9.38
C GLN A 61 -3.90 -12.89 -8.48
N GLU A 62 -5.05 -13.55 -8.50
CA GLU A 62 -5.36 -14.72 -7.67
C GLU A 62 -4.43 -15.91 -7.98
N ASP A 63 -3.95 -16.03 -9.22
CA ASP A 63 -3.01 -17.07 -9.63
C ASP A 63 -1.73 -17.09 -8.78
N TYR A 64 -1.38 -15.97 -8.17
CA TYR A 64 -0.19 -15.82 -7.34
C TYR A 64 -0.45 -15.87 -5.83
N ASP A 65 -1.67 -16.16 -5.40
CA ASP A 65 -2.04 -16.15 -3.97
C ASP A 65 -1.19 -17.11 -3.12
N ARG A 66 -0.73 -18.21 -3.72
CA ARG A 66 0.15 -19.17 -3.05
C ARG A 66 1.62 -18.76 -3.03
N LEU A 67 2.06 -18.01 -4.05
CA LEU A 67 3.46 -17.58 -4.20
C LEU A 67 3.75 -16.25 -3.52
N ARG A 68 2.78 -15.35 -3.50
CA ARG A 68 2.92 -14.00 -2.92
C ARG A 68 3.44 -14.02 -1.49
N PRO A 69 2.95 -14.87 -0.58
CA PRO A 69 3.43 -14.91 0.81
C PRO A 69 4.91 -15.28 0.96
N LEU A 70 5.56 -15.81 -0.07
CA LEU A 70 7.00 -16.07 -0.05
C LEU A 70 7.84 -14.78 0.05
N SER A 71 7.26 -13.64 -0.31
CA SER A 71 7.88 -12.33 -0.17
C SER A 71 7.72 -11.72 1.23
N TYR A 72 6.86 -12.28 2.09
CA TYR A 72 6.46 -11.68 3.35
C TYR A 72 7.44 -11.85 4.53
N PRO A 73 8.28 -12.89 4.63
CA PRO A 73 9.18 -13.05 5.77
C PRO A 73 10.06 -11.81 6.01
N GLN A 74 10.22 -11.43 7.28
CA GLN A 74 11.03 -10.30 7.71
C GLN A 74 10.60 -8.93 7.17
N THR A 75 9.33 -8.78 6.81
CA THR A 75 8.78 -7.49 6.40
C THR A 75 8.68 -6.56 7.60
N ASP A 76 9.14 -5.32 7.43
CA ASP A 76 9.07 -4.27 8.45
C ASP A 76 7.81 -3.41 8.32
N VAL A 77 7.30 -3.26 7.11
CA VAL A 77 6.08 -2.50 6.83
C VAL A 77 5.41 -2.97 5.54
N PHE A 78 4.07 -3.01 5.53
CA PHE A 78 3.26 -3.25 4.34
C PHE A 78 2.62 -1.98 3.82
N LEU A 79 2.62 -1.81 2.50
CA LEU A 79 1.76 -0.86 1.79
C LEU A 79 0.61 -1.63 1.15
N VAL A 80 -0.60 -1.41 1.63
CA VAL A 80 -1.82 -2.04 1.12
C VAL A 80 -2.51 -1.05 0.20
N CYS A 81 -2.37 -1.28 -1.11
CA CYS A 81 -2.77 -0.33 -2.14
C CYS A 81 -4.14 -0.65 -2.72
N PHE A 82 -4.91 0.39 -2.99
CA PHE A 82 -6.11 0.35 -3.82
C PHE A 82 -6.13 1.57 -4.74
N SER A 83 -6.84 1.48 -5.87
CA SER A 83 -7.07 2.64 -6.72
C SER A 83 -8.32 3.39 -6.26
N VAL A 84 -8.22 4.72 -6.12
CA VAL A 84 -9.38 5.56 -5.76
C VAL A 84 -10.48 5.53 -6.81
N THR A 85 -10.17 5.07 -8.02
CA THR A 85 -11.12 4.89 -9.12
C THR A 85 -11.63 3.45 -9.28
N SER A 86 -11.25 2.56 -8.36
CA SER A 86 -11.71 1.17 -8.32
C SER A 86 -12.30 0.83 -6.96
N PRO A 87 -13.63 1.01 -6.77
CA PRO A 87 -14.31 0.63 -5.54
C PRO A 87 -14.11 -0.83 -5.16
N ALA A 88 -14.01 -1.73 -6.15
CA ALA A 88 -13.73 -3.15 -5.89
C ALA A 88 -12.36 -3.36 -5.23
N SER A 89 -11.32 -2.65 -5.69
CA SER A 89 -9.99 -2.72 -5.07
C SER A 89 -9.98 -2.15 -3.65
N PHE A 90 -10.82 -1.16 -3.37
CA PHE A 90 -11.00 -0.60 -2.04
C PHE A 90 -11.64 -1.62 -1.07
N GLU A 91 -12.70 -2.31 -1.49
CA GLU A 91 -13.31 -3.37 -0.68
C GLU A 91 -12.34 -4.52 -0.41
N ASN A 92 -11.51 -4.89 -1.37
CA ASN A 92 -10.52 -5.94 -1.21
C ASN A 92 -9.41 -5.62 -0.20
N VAL A 93 -9.19 -4.37 0.15
CA VAL A 93 -8.30 -4.01 1.28
C VAL A 93 -8.81 -4.67 2.57
N ARG A 94 -10.10 -4.59 2.82
CA ARG A 94 -10.75 -5.18 3.99
C ARG A 94 -10.92 -6.70 3.87
N GLU A 95 -11.37 -7.16 2.72
CA GLU A 95 -11.81 -8.55 2.52
C GLU A 95 -10.66 -9.51 2.23
N LYS A 96 -9.61 -9.05 1.59
CA LYS A 96 -8.50 -9.88 1.14
C LYS A 96 -7.15 -9.48 1.73
N TRP A 97 -6.72 -8.23 1.52
CA TRP A 97 -5.31 -7.84 1.72
C TRP A 97 -4.91 -7.72 3.17
N LEU A 98 -5.64 -6.99 3.98
CA LEU A 98 -5.35 -6.89 5.41
C LEU A 98 -5.46 -8.25 6.11
N PRO A 99 -6.48 -9.08 5.85
CA PRO A 99 -6.51 -10.43 6.39
C PRO A 99 -5.29 -11.29 5.99
N GLU A 100 -4.87 -11.23 4.74
CA GLU A 100 -3.72 -11.99 4.25
C GLU A 100 -2.42 -11.58 4.95
N VAL A 101 -2.11 -10.28 4.98
CA VAL A 101 -0.87 -9.79 5.62
C VAL A 101 -0.87 -9.98 7.13
N HIS A 102 -2.00 -9.83 7.80
CA HIS A 102 -2.12 -10.07 9.23
C HIS A 102 -2.00 -11.56 9.60
N HIS A 103 -2.45 -12.44 8.70
CA HIS A 103 -2.30 -13.88 8.90
C HIS A 103 -0.83 -14.33 8.82
N HIS A 104 -0.10 -13.86 7.81
CA HIS A 104 1.29 -14.24 7.58
C HIS A 104 2.29 -13.46 8.43
N CYS A 105 2.00 -12.19 8.72
CA CYS A 105 2.89 -11.28 9.45
C CYS A 105 2.11 -10.53 10.55
N PRO A 106 1.67 -11.23 11.60
CA PRO A 106 0.95 -10.58 12.69
C PRO A 106 1.81 -9.54 13.38
N GLY A 107 1.24 -8.36 13.66
CA GLY A 107 1.93 -7.27 14.35
C GLY A 107 2.80 -6.37 13.47
N VAL A 108 2.98 -6.68 12.20
CA VAL A 108 3.70 -5.79 11.26
C VAL A 108 2.80 -4.62 10.88
N PRO A 109 3.30 -3.37 10.93
CA PRO A 109 2.50 -2.20 10.58
C PRO A 109 2.09 -2.19 9.11
N CYS A 110 0.85 -1.78 8.87
CA CYS A 110 0.28 -1.63 7.53
C CYS A 110 -0.17 -0.19 7.31
N LEU A 111 0.22 0.39 6.18
CA LEU A 111 -0.36 1.62 5.67
C LEU A 111 -1.37 1.29 4.59
N ILE A 112 -2.47 2.03 4.53
CA ILE A 112 -3.42 1.96 3.42
C ILE A 112 -3.10 3.10 2.46
N VAL A 113 -2.92 2.75 1.18
CA VAL A 113 -2.50 3.70 0.14
C VAL A 113 -3.57 3.80 -0.94
N GLY A 114 -4.16 4.98 -1.08
CA GLY A 114 -5.01 5.33 -2.22
C GLY A 114 -4.17 5.82 -3.40
N THR A 115 -4.17 5.06 -4.49
CA THR A 115 -3.39 5.37 -5.69
C THR A 115 -4.24 6.05 -6.76
N GLN A 116 -3.60 6.57 -7.80
CA GLN A 116 -4.24 7.14 -8.99
C GLN A 116 -5.18 8.32 -8.66
N VAL A 117 -4.80 9.15 -7.69
CA VAL A 117 -5.64 10.30 -7.27
C VAL A 117 -5.78 11.36 -8.36
N ASP A 118 -4.88 11.38 -9.36
CA ASP A 118 -4.98 12.20 -10.57
C ASP A 118 -6.24 11.88 -11.38
N LEU A 119 -6.79 10.66 -11.27
CA LEU A 119 -7.98 10.23 -11.98
C LEU A 119 -9.28 10.46 -11.21
N ARG A 120 -9.23 10.87 -9.94
CA ARG A 120 -10.43 11.05 -9.10
C ARG A 120 -11.43 12.03 -9.70
N ASP A 121 -10.94 13.11 -10.28
CA ASP A 121 -11.75 14.18 -10.88
C ASP A 121 -11.76 14.14 -12.41
N ASP A 122 -11.21 13.09 -13.02
CA ASP A 122 -11.25 12.89 -14.46
C ASP A 122 -12.68 12.62 -14.94
N ALA A 123 -13.19 13.47 -15.84
CA ALA A 123 -14.58 13.41 -16.29
C ALA A 123 -14.95 12.06 -16.93
N THR A 124 -14.05 11.45 -17.69
CA THR A 124 -14.28 10.15 -18.35
C THR A 124 -14.38 9.03 -17.31
N VAL A 125 -13.50 9.04 -16.31
CA VAL A 125 -13.49 8.04 -15.23
C VAL A 125 -14.73 8.18 -14.36
N VAL A 126 -15.08 9.40 -13.97
CA VAL A 126 -16.28 9.69 -13.16
C VAL A 126 -17.55 9.26 -13.88
N GLU A 127 -17.67 9.56 -15.19
CA GLU A 127 -18.80 9.13 -16.00
C GLU A 127 -18.91 7.61 -16.10
N LYS A 128 -17.80 6.92 -16.33
CA LYS A 128 -17.76 5.46 -16.40
C LYS A 128 -18.23 4.82 -15.09
N LEU A 129 -17.76 5.32 -13.96
CA LEU A 129 -18.19 4.84 -12.64
C LEU A 129 -19.67 5.14 -12.38
N SER A 130 -20.14 6.33 -12.77
CA SER A 130 -21.54 6.73 -12.63
C SER A 130 -22.50 5.79 -13.38
N ARG A 131 -22.12 5.33 -14.57
CA ARG A 131 -22.90 4.33 -15.33
C ARG A 131 -23.05 3.01 -14.57
N GLN A 132 -22.11 2.68 -13.69
CA GLN A 132 -22.13 1.51 -12.80
C GLN A 132 -22.73 1.83 -11.43
N LYS A 133 -23.33 3.01 -11.24
CA LYS A 133 -23.82 3.53 -9.94
C LYS A 133 -22.74 3.59 -8.86
N GLN A 134 -21.52 3.87 -9.27
CA GLN A 134 -20.35 4.01 -8.42
C GLN A 134 -19.75 5.41 -8.53
N ARG A 135 -18.85 5.73 -7.62
CA ARG A 135 -18.08 6.98 -7.61
C ARG A 135 -16.65 6.70 -7.11
N PRO A 136 -15.69 7.58 -7.43
CA PRO A 136 -14.36 7.47 -6.87
C PRO A 136 -14.38 7.49 -5.34
N ILE A 137 -13.43 6.79 -4.74
CA ILE A 137 -13.26 6.76 -3.29
C ILE A 137 -12.71 8.10 -2.80
N SER A 138 -13.38 8.71 -1.82
CA SER A 138 -12.93 9.95 -1.21
C SER A 138 -11.82 9.71 -0.19
N ALA A 139 -11.04 10.75 0.10
CA ALA A 139 -10.03 10.69 1.17
C ALA A 139 -10.66 10.33 2.52
N GLU A 140 -11.84 10.86 2.81
CA GLU A 140 -12.58 10.58 4.05
C GLU A 140 -12.93 9.09 4.18
N ASN A 141 -13.34 8.44 3.08
CA ASN A 141 -13.60 7.01 3.08
C ASN A 141 -12.35 6.18 3.34
N GLY A 142 -11.22 6.57 2.77
CA GLY A 142 -9.92 5.94 3.02
C GLY A 142 -9.49 6.06 4.48
N GLU A 143 -9.65 7.24 5.06
CA GLU A 143 -9.33 7.48 6.47
C GLU A 143 -10.24 6.70 7.42
N ARG A 144 -11.52 6.60 7.09
CA ARG A 144 -12.46 5.78 7.86
C ARG A 144 -12.07 4.31 7.84
N LEU A 145 -11.74 3.76 6.67
CA LEU A 145 -11.26 2.38 6.55
C LEU A 145 -10.00 2.16 7.39
N CYS A 146 -9.07 3.09 7.36
CA CYS A 146 -7.84 3.02 8.15
C CYS A 146 -8.15 2.90 9.66
N ARG A 147 -9.07 3.70 10.17
CA ARG A 147 -9.50 3.64 11.58
C ARG A 147 -10.22 2.32 11.90
N GLU A 148 -11.14 1.88 11.05
CA GLU A 148 -11.89 0.64 11.23
C GLU A 148 -10.99 -0.59 11.25
N GLN A 149 -9.94 -0.62 10.45
CA GLN A 149 -9.03 -1.74 10.30
C GLN A 149 -7.79 -1.64 11.22
N ASN A 150 -7.68 -0.58 12.03
CA ASN A 150 -6.51 -0.31 12.87
C ASN A 150 -5.19 -0.29 12.08
N ALA A 151 -5.20 0.17 10.83
CA ALA A 151 -4.00 0.45 10.09
C ALA A 151 -3.28 1.67 10.68
N VAL A 152 -1.98 1.78 10.43
CA VAL A 152 -1.17 2.85 11.02
C VAL A 152 -1.56 4.22 10.49
N LYS A 153 -1.70 4.32 9.16
CA LYS A 153 -2.03 5.57 8.48
C LYS A 153 -2.68 5.31 7.12
N TYR A 154 -3.50 6.25 6.68
CA TYR A 154 -3.98 6.37 5.32
C TYR A 154 -3.20 7.46 4.59
N VAL A 155 -2.71 7.16 3.40
CA VAL A 155 -1.99 8.09 2.53
C VAL A 155 -2.49 7.99 1.09
N GLU A 156 -2.37 9.05 0.33
CA GLU A 156 -2.80 9.11 -1.06
C GLU A 156 -1.67 9.56 -1.97
N CYS A 157 -1.64 9.05 -3.19
CA CYS A 157 -0.63 9.46 -4.17
C CYS A 157 -1.07 9.29 -5.63
N SER A 158 -0.34 9.96 -6.50
CA SER A 158 -0.34 9.73 -7.94
C SER A 158 1.08 9.40 -8.41
N ALA A 159 1.27 8.21 -8.97
CA ALA A 159 2.54 7.86 -9.61
C ALA A 159 2.81 8.70 -10.87
N LEU A 160 1.75 9.08 -11.59
CA LEU A 160 1.85 9.90 -12.80
C LEU A 160 2.35 11.32 -12.52
N THR A 161 1.73 12.00 -11.56
CA THR A 161 2.06 13.40 -11.21
C THR A 161 3.11 13.52 -10.11
N GLN A 162 3.41 12.43 -9.43
CA GLN A 162 4.26 12.31 -8.23
C GLN A 162 3.67 12.98 -6.98
N LYS A 163 2.43 13.47 -7.04
CA LYS A 163 1.76 14.07 -5.89
C LYS A 163 1.62 13.05 -4.75
N GLY A 164 2.12 13.41 -3.57
CA GLY A 164 2.04 12.56 -2.38
C GLY A 164 2.93 11.32 -2.41
N LEU A 165 3.67 11.07 -3.50
CA LEU A 165 4.45 9.85 -3.70
C LEU A 165 5.58 9.70 -2.67
N LYS A 166 6.38 10.74 -2.47
CA LYS A 166 7.44 10.73 -1.46
C LYS A 166 6.88 10.53 -0.05
N ASN A 167 5.75 11.16 0.25
CA ASN A 167 5.10 11.05 1.56
C ASN A 167 4.67 9.62 1.89
N VAL A 168 4.23 8.82 0.91
CA VAL A 168 3.90 7.40 1.10
C VAL A 168 5.09 6.65 1.70
N PHE A 169 6.26 6.81 1.13
CA PHE A 169 7.46 6.11 1.58
C PHE A 169 8.06 6.69 2.86
N ASP A 170 7.99 8.01 3.05
CA ASP A 170 8.39 8.65 4.30
C ASP A 170 7.54 8.12 5.49
N GLU A 171 6.24 8.01 5.31
CA GLU A 171 5.34 7.46 6.35
C GLU A 171 5.56 5.95 6.55
N ALA A 172 5.88 5.21 5.49
CA ALA A 172 6.24 3.79 5.62
C ALA A 172 7.50 3.60 6.46
N ILE A 173 8.53 4.42 6.25
CA ILE A 173 9.77 4.40 7.02
C ILE A 173 9.49 4.72 8.50
N VAL A 174 8.71 5.75 8.77
CA VAL A 174 8.31 6.12 10.14
C VAL A 174 7.60 4.94 10.82
N ALA A 175 6.63 4.32 10.14
CA ALA A 175 5.90 3.17 10.67
C ALA A 175 6.81 1.96 10.97
N ALA A 176 7.80 1.72 10.10
CA ALA A 176 8.77 0.62 10.27
C ALA A 176 9.72 0.84 11.47
N LEU A 177 10.07 2.09 11.75
CA LEU A 177 11.01 2.45 12.82
C LEU A 177 10.35 2.68 14.19
N GLU A 178 9.05 2.98 14.20
CA GLU A 178 8.33 3.16 15.46
C GLU A 178 8.16 1.82 16.18
N PRO A 179 8.43 1.77 17.52
CA PRO A 179 8.20 0.58 18.29
C PRO A 179 6.71 0.21 18.25
N GLN A 180 6.39 -1.01 17.82
CA GLN A 180 5.02 -1.51 17.85
C GLN A 180 4.58 -1.67 19.30
N VAL A 181 3.69 -0.82 19.76
CA VAL A 181 3.02 -1.01 21.03
C VAL A 181 2.08 -2.20 20.87
N VAL A 182 2.52 -3.35 21.35
CA VAL A 182 1.65 -4.53 21.44
C VAL A 182 0.52 -4.18 22.39
N ARG A 183 -0.63 -3.77 21.86
CA ARG A 183 -1.86 -3.68 22.63
C ARG A 183 -2.21 -5.11 23.05
N LYS A 184 -1.79 -5.49 24.23
CA LYS A 184 -2.30 -6.70 24.90
C LYS A 184 -3.82 -6.54 24.95
N LYS A 185 -4.55 -7.41 24.22
CA LYS A 185 -5.98 -7.58 24.46
C LYS A 185 -6.12 -7.94 25.93
N SER A 186 -6.67 -7.02 26.73
CA SER A 186 -7.05 -7.32 28.09
C SER A 186 -8.10 -8.43 27.99
N LYS A 187 -7.74 -9.61 28.49
CA LYS A 187 -8.75 -10.63 28.75
C LYS A 187 -9.68 -10.04 29.79
N CYS A 188 -10.91 -9.68 29.40
CA CYS A 188 -11.99 -9.52 30.35
C CYS A 188 -12.13 -10.85 31.08
N MET A 189 -11.66 -10.89 32.31
CA MET A 189 -12.10 -11.93 33.26
C MET A 189 -13.52 -11.58 33.64
N LEU A 190 -14.45 -12.37 33.13
CA LEU A 190 -15.81 -12.46 33.69
C LEU A 190 -15.67 -13.24 35.01
N PHE A 191 -15.97 -12.55 36.10
CA PHE A 191 -16.39 -13.19 37.33
C PHE A 191 -17.91 -13.34 37.27
#